data_527ec2f234185406dfb4468116fa0392
#
_entry.id   527ec2f234185406dfb4468116fa0392
#
_cell.length_a   1.000
_cell.length_b   1.000
_cell.length_c   1.000
_cell.angle_alpha   90.00
_cell.angle_beta   90.00
_cell.angle_gamma   90.00
#
_symmetry.space_group_name_H-M   'P 1'
#
loop_
_entity.id
_entity.type
_entity.pdbx_description
1 polymer ?
#
loop_
_entity_poly.entity_id
_entity_poly.type
_entity_poly.pdbx_seq_one_letter_code
_entity_poly.pdbx_strand_id
1 'polypeptide(L)'
;MACENRFFINMEELRNIFASSCVEAVARKVGCSTGEIYRRMKRVGLIAGFILPGYEVLHTQSREHVTEDVLGALLIWERKMGIMA
;
A
#
# COMPACT_ATOMS: atom_id res chain seq x y z
N MET A 1 14.24 -27.76 2.49
CA MET A 1 14.74 -26.94 3.59
C MET A 1 14.00 -25.65 3.65
N ALA A 2 13.38 -25.39 4.79
CA ALA A 2 12.54 -24.21 4.92
C ALA A 2 13.34 -22.92 4.75
N CYS A 3 14.56 -22.87 5.23
CA CYS A 3 15.34 -21.65 5.17
C CYS A 3 15.75 -21.27 3.75
N GLU A 4 15.75 -22.23 2.85
CA GLU A 4 16.12 -21.94 1.46
C GLU A 4 15.05 -21.13 0.75
N ASN A 5 13.80 -21.28 1.19
CA ASN A 5 12.72 -20.57 0.54
C ASN A 5 12.84 -19.05 0.67
N ARG A 6 13.47 -18.61 1.76
CA ARG A 6 13.59 -17.18 1.98
C ARG A 6 14.51 -16.51 0.98
N PHE A 7 15.42 -17.26 0.39
CA PHE A 7 16.35 -16.69 -0.57
C PHE A 7 15.76 -16.60 -1.97
N PHE A 8 14.58 -17.17 -2.16
CA PHE A 8 13.98 -17.22 -3.48
C PHE A 8 12.66 -16.47 -3.56
N ILE A 9 12.41 -15.58 -2.60
CA ILE A 9 11.25 -14.70 -2.68
C ILE A 9 11.49 -13.75 -3.84
N ASN A 10 10.59 -13.77 -4.82
CA ASN A 10 10.75 -12.91 -5.97
C ASN A 10 10.28 -11.50 -5.68
N MET A 11 10.59 -10.59 -6.59
CA MET A 11 10.25 -9.18 -6.38
C MET A 11 8.76 -8.95 -6.33
N GLU A 12 8.01 -9.73 -7.07
CA GLU A 12 6.56 -9.58 -7.06
C GLU A 12 5.99 -9.88 -5.68
N GLU A 13 6.48 -10.93 -5.04
CA GLU A 13 6.04 -11.28 -3.70
C GLU A 13 6.42 -10.20 -2.70
N LEU A 14 7.63 -9.67 -2.82
CA LEU A 14 8.07 -8.60 -1.93
C LEU A 14 7.20 -7.37 -2.06
N ARG A 15 6.87 -7.01 -3.29
CA ARG A 15 6.01 -5.86 -3.52
C ARG A 15 4.60 -6.08 -2.97
N ASN A 16 4.09 -7.29 -3.09
CA ASN A 16 2.76 -7.60 -2.56
C ASN A 16 2.76 -7.55 -1.03
N ILE A 17 3.81 -8.06 -0.40
CA ILE A 17 3.93 -7.99 1.05
C ILE A 17 4.01 -6.54 1.49
N PHE A 18 4.78 -5.75 0.78
CA PHE A 18 4.91 -4.33 1.10
C PHE A 18 3.57 -3.62 0.95
N ALA A 19 2.84 -3.92 -0.13
CA ALA A 19 1.54 -3.30 -0.34
C ALA A 19 0.57 -3.65 0.79
N SER A 20 0.58 -4.91 1.23
CA SER A 20 -0.27 -5.31 2.35
C SER A 20 0.07 -4.53 3.61
N SER A 21 1.35 -4.33 3.87
CA SER A 21 1.75 -3.58 5.06
C SER A 21 1.33 -2.12 4.96
N CYS A 22 1.34 -1.56 3.76
CA CYS A 22 0.86 -0.19 3.56
C CYS A 22 -0.63 -0.07 3.85
N VAL A 23 -1.42 -1.05 3.40
CA VAL A 23 -2.84 -1.05 3.68
C VAL A 23 -3.09 -1.10 5.18
N GLU A 24 -2.39 -1.98 5.87
CA GLU A 24 -2.55 -2.10 7.31
C GLU A 24 -2.15 -0.84 8.05
N ALA A 25 -1.06 -0.23 7.61
CA ALA A 25 -0.57 0.97 8.28
C ALA A 25 -1.54 2.13 8.11
N VAL A 26 -2.10 2.30 6.92
CA VAL A 26 -3.08 3.35 6.67
C VAL A 26 -4.34 3.08 7.48
N ALA A 27 -4.80 1.83 7.50
CA ALA A 27 -6.00 1.49 8.25
C ALA A 27 -5.83 1.82 9.73
N ARG A 28 -4.66 1.49 10.29
CA ARG A 28 -4.39 1.78 11.69
C ARG A 28 -4.35 3.28 11.94
N LYS A 29 -3.77 4.01 11.01
CA LYS A 29 -3.64 5.46 11.20
C LYS A 29 -4.99 6.16 11.19
N VAL A 30 -5.90 5.75 10.32
CA VAL A 30 -7.19 6.43 10.22
C VAL A 30 -8.29 5.76 11.03
N GLY A 31 -7.99 4.62 11.67
CA GLY A 31 -8.97 3.98 12.53
C GLY A 31 -10.01 3.16 11.78
N CYS A 32 -9.69 2.69 10.58
CA CYS A 32 -10.58 1.86 9.79
C CYS A 32 -10.08 0.43 9.77
N SER A 33 -10.94 -0.49 9.32
CA SER A 33 -10.50 -1.87 9.16
C SER A 33 -9.61 -1.97 7.93
N THR A 34 -8.74 -2.99 7.96
CA THR A 34 -7.86 -3.24 6.82
C THR A 34 -8.65 -3.51 5.56
N GLY A 35 -9.74 -4.27 5.69
CA GLY A 35 -10.58 -4.58 4.54
C GLY A 35 -11.22 -3.35 3.91
N GLU A 36 -11.62 -2.41 4.75
CA GLU A 36 -12.22 -1.18 4.26
C GLU A 36 -11.21 -0.35 3.47
N ILE A 37 -10.01 -0.21 4.02
CA ILE A 37 -8.95 0.55 3.33
C ILE A 37 -8.55 -0.16 2.04
N TYR A 38 -8.46 -1.49 2.09
CA TYR A 38 -8.12 -2.24 0.88
C TYR A 38 -9.14 -1.99 -0.23
N ARG A 39 -10.42 -2.02 0.12
CA ARG A 39 -11.47 -1.78 -0.88
C ARG A 39 -11.38 -0.37 -1.45
N ARG A 40 -11.10 0.61 -0.61
CA ARG A 40 -10.97 1.98 -1.07
C ARG A 40 -9.79 2.12 -2.04
N MET A 41 -8.66 1.51 -1.69
CA MET A 41 -7.49 1.56 -2.55
C MET A 41 -7.74 0.86 -3.87
N LYS A 42 -8.42 -0.29 -3.81
CA LYS A 42 -8.70 -1.04 -5.02
C LYS A 42 -9.61 -0.27 -5.95
N ARG A 43 -10.58 0.43 -5.38
CA ARG A 43 -11.55 1.19 -6.17
C ARG A 43 -10.88 2.22 -7.06
N VAL A 44 -9.85 2.87 -6.55
CA VAL A 44 -9.16 3.91 -7.32
C VAL A 44 -7.91 3.38 -8.00
N GLY A 45 -7.59 2.10 -7.83
CA GLY A 45 -6.41 1.52 -8.46
C GLY A 45 -5.11 1.94 -7.82
N LEU A 46 -5.12 2.32 -6.55
CA LEU A 46 -3.94 2.84 -5.89
C LEU A 46 -2.84 1.80 -5.73
N ILE A 47 -3.23 0.56 -5.43
CA ILE A 47 -2.21 -0.48 -5.20
C ILE A 47 -1.41 -0.73 -6.46
N ALA A 48 -2.10 -0.95 -7.58
CA ALA A 48 -1.41 -1.26 -8.84
C ALA A 48 -0.81 -0.02 -9.49
N GLY A 49 -1.36 1.16 -9.21
CA GLY A 49 -0.92 2.37 -9.89
C GLY A 49 0.04 3.24 -9.11
N PHE A 50 0.11 3.07 -7.79
CA PHE A 50 0.96 3.90 -6.96
C PHE A 50 1.91 3.08 -6.10
N ILE A 51 1.36 2.11 -5.35
CA ILE A 51 2.17 1.40 -4.36
C ILE A 51 3.14 0.43 -5.02
N LEU A 52 2.64 -0.42 -5.91
CA LEU A 52 3.50 -1.41 -6.54
C LEU A 52 4.56 -0.77 -7.45
N PRO A 53 4.20 0.17 -8.33
CA PRO A 53 5.24 0.82 -9.14
C PRO A 53 6.21 1.64 -8.32
N GLY A 54 5.76 2.17 -7.18
CA GLY A 54 6.59 3.00 -6.34
C GLY A 54 7.41 2.25 -5.31
N TYR A 55 7.36 0.92 -5.34
CA TYR A 55 8.02 0.11 -4.33
C TYR A 55 9.49 0.49 -4.12
N GLU A 56 10.21 0.69 -5.21
CA GLU A 56 11.65 0.96 -5.12
C GLU A 56 11.94 2.21 -4.30
N VAL A 57 11.11 3.21 -4.43
CA VAL A 57 11.28 4.45 -3.67
C VAL A 57 10.67 4.33 -2.28
N LEU A 58 9.44 3.82 -2.23
CA LEU A 58 8.69 3.82 -0.99
C LEU A 58 9.31 2.94 0.09
N HIS A 59 9.84 1.79 -0.29
CA HIS A 59 10.31 0.85 0.72
C HIS A 59 11.60 1.32 1.40
N THR A 60 12.25 2.34 0.88
CA THR A 60 13.45 2.88 1.50
C THR A 60 13.15 3.97 2.52
N GLN A 61 11.91 4.41 2.62
CA GLN A 61 11.52 5.47 3.52
C GLN A 61 11.02 4.90 4.84
N SER A 62 10.92 5.76 5.85
CA SER A 62 10.40 5.32 7.13
C SER A 62 8.94 4.91 6.99
N ARG A 63 8.51 4.02 7.88
CA ARG A 63 7.12 3.55 7.83
C ARG A 63 6.13 4.69 7.97
N GLU A 64 6.43 5.64 8.86
CA GLU A 64 5.56 6.78 9.05
C GLU A 64 5.44 7.61 7.78
N HIS A 65 6.56 7.85 7.14
CA HIS A 65 6.59 8.66 5.94
C HIS A 65 5.80 8.00 4.81
N VAL A 66 6.03 6.69 4.64
CA VAL A 66 5.31 5.94 3.62
C VAL A 66 3.81 5.96 3.89
N THR A 67 3.43 5.76 5.16
CA THR A 67 2.01 5.75 5.51
C THR A 67 1.36 7.07 5.14
N GLU A 68 2.01 8.19 5.42
CA GLU A 68 1.46 9.49 5.09
C GLU A 68 1.39 9.71 3.59
N ASP A 69 2.41 9.27 2.87
CA ASP A 69 2.41 9.40 1.41
C ASP A 69 1.28 8.59 0.79
N VAL A 70 1.12 7.35 1.24
CA VAL A 70 0.10 6.47 0.69
C VAL A 70 -1.30 7.00 1.03
N LEU A 71 -1.49 7.44 2.27
CA LEU A 71 -2.78 8.00 2.65
C LEU A 71 -3.09 9.26 1.86
N GLY A 72 -2.10 10.13 1.70
CA GLY A 72 -2.30 11.33 0.89
C GLY A 72 -2.67 11.02 -0.53
N ALA A 73 -1.99 10.03 -1.12
CA ALA A 73 -2.29 9.62 -2.49
C ALA A 73 -3.71 9.06 -2.57
N LEU A 74 -4.11 8.25 -1.58
CA LEU A 74 -5.45 7.67 -1.59
C LEU A 74 -6.50 8.77 -1.60
N LEU A 75 -6.35 9.77 -0.75
CA LEU A 75 -7.32 10.83 -0.66
C LEU A 75 -7.38 11.65 -1.96
N ILE A 76 -6.22 11.91 -2.54
CA ILE A 76 -6.17 12.67 -3.79
C ILE A 76 -6.83 11.88 -4.92
N TRP A 77 -6.53 10.59 -5.02
CA TRP A 77 -7.08 9.76 -6.08
C TRP A 77 -8.58 9.60 -5.93
N GLU A 78 -9.05 9.47 -4.68
CA GLU A 78 -10.50 9.40 -4.45
C GLU A 78 -11.19 10.69 -4.87
N ARG A 79 -10.56 11.81 -4.58
CA ARG A 79 -11.14 13.11 -4.96
C ARG A 79 -11.20 13.23 -6.47
N LYS A 80 -10.16 12.80 -7.16
CA LYS A 80 -10.13 12.89 -8.61
C LYS A 80 -11.18 12.01 -9.25
N MET A 81 -11.52 10.91 -8.62
CA MET A 81 -12.56 10.03 -9.14
C MET A 81 -13.95 10.44 -8.70
N GLY A 82 -14.05 11.50 -7.90
CA GLY A 82 -15.35 11.98 -7.47
C GLY A 82 -15.99 11.12 -6.40
N ILE A 83 -15.22 10.26 -5.75
CA ILE A 83 -15.74 9.36 -4.72
C ILE A 83 -15.95 10.09 -3.41
N MET A 84 -15.03 11.01 -3.09
CA MET A 84 -15.14 11.82 -1.89
C MET A 84 -15.87 13.09 -2.25
N ALA A 85 -17.08 13.16 -1.83
CA ALA A 85 -17.90 14.33 -2.11
C ALA A 85 -17.53 15.52 -1.23
#